data_09fecf53b76396e0f599ab00e5644559
#
_entry.id   09fecf53b76396e0f599ab00e5644559
#
_cell.length_a   1.000
_cell.length_b   1.000
_cell.length_c   1.000
_cell.angle_alpha   90.00
_cell.angle_beta   90.00
_cell.angle_gamma   90.00
#
_symmetry.space_group_name_H-M   'P 1'
#
loop_
_entity.id
_entity.type
_entity.pdbx_description
1 polymer ?
#
loop_
_entity_poly.entity_id
_entity_poly.type
_entity_poly.pdbx_seq_one_letter_code
_entity_poly.pdbx_strand_id
1 'polypeptide(L)'
;EQQDWEKAFRWLLRLPADTLKTERWAYWQARIVEQLKIKELNGKTPKDLYATVAATRSFYGFLASDKLGIDYSLLDKPLPISKETMARIEAEPGIQRAREFYLLGELASASREWSFTTNRLPSTEEMVAASRFADRWGWYRQAIQTMQDSEYWDELSVRFPIPFQEHVKAATRQT
;
A
#
# COMPACT_ATOMS: atom_id res chain seq x y z
N GLU A 1 -30.13 -2.59 -17.47
CA GLU A 1 -29.82 -1.16 -17.24
C GLU A 1 -29.11 -0.63 -18.47
N GLN A 2 -29.76 0.30 -19.19
CA GLN A 2 -29.14 0.94 -20.34
C GLN A 2 -27.99 1.81 -19.87
N GLN A 3 -26.78 1.50 -20.34
CA GLN A 3 -25.60 2.34 -20.11
C GLN A 3 -25.69 3.58 -21.02
N ASP A 4 -26.35 4.63 -20.53
CA ASP A 4 -26.49 5.91 -21.23
C ASP A 4 -25.20 6.75 -21.08
N TRP A 5 -24.23 6.47 -21.93
CA TRP A 5 -22.91 7.11 -21.90
C TRP A 5 -22.99 8.61 -22.23
N GLU A 6 -23.91 9.03 -23.08
CA GLU A 6 -24.09 10.44 -23.40
C GLU A 6 -24.62 11.24 -22.22
N LYS A 7 -25.58 10.65 -21.47
CA LYS A 7 -26.08 11.26 -20.26
C LYS A 7 -24.99 11.30 -19.17
N ALA A 8 -24.21 10.22 -19.04
CA ALA A 8 -23.06 10.18 -18.12
C ALA A 8 -22.03 11.27 -18.47
N PHE A 9 -21.74 11.49 -19.73
CA PHE A 9 -20.84 12.55 -20.20
C PHE A 9 -21.35 13.94 -19.85
N ARG A 10 -22.62 14.21 -20.08
CA ARG A 10 -23.25 15.49 -19.68
C ARG A 10 -23.17 15.77 -18.19
N TRP A 11 -23.28 14.74 -17.35
CA TRP A 11 -23.10 14.87 -15.90
C TRP A 11 -21.63 15.09 -15.53
N LEU A 12 -20.73 14.36 -16.18
CA LEU A 12 -19.29 14.51 -15.97
C LEU A 12 -18.81 15.96 -16.18
N LEU A 13 -19.30 16.61 -17.25
CA LEU A 13 -18.95 18.01 -17.56
C LEU A 13 -19.43 19.04 -16.52
N ARG A 14 -20.35 18.64 -15.63
CA ARG A 14 -20.88 19.52 -14.55
C ARG A 14 -20.17 19.29 -13.21
N LEU A 15 -19.31 18.29 -13.11
CA LEU A 15 -18.59 18.03 -11.88
C LEU A 15 -17.51 19.07 -11.63
N PRO A 16 -17.29 19.48 -10.36
CA PRO A 16 -16.19 20.36 -9.98
C PRO A 16 -14.83 19.75 -10.39
N ALA A 17 -13.89 20.62 -10.77
CA ALA A 17 -12.56 20.20 -11.22
C ALA A 17 -11.82 19.33 -10.19
N ASP A 18 -11.96 19.62 -8.89
CA ASP A 18 -11.33 18.83 -7.84
C ASP A 18 -11.96 17.44 -7.67
N THR A 19 -13.27 17.32 -7.89
CA THR A 19 -13.94 16.02 -7.94
C THR A 19 -13.42 15.17 -9.10
N LEU A 20 -13.22 15.77 -10.27
CA LEU A 20 -12.70 15.07 -11.46
C LEU A 20 -11.26 14.58 -11.29
N LYS A 21 -10.47 15.17 -10.39
CA LYS A 21 -9.11 14.73 -10.08
C LYS A 21 -9.07 13.48 -9.19
N THR A 22 -10.17 13.13 -8.52
CA THR A 22 -10.19 11.91 -7.70
C THR A 22 -10.09 10.67 -8.61
N GLU A 23 -9.42 9.63 -8.16
CA GLU A 23 -9.14 8.40 -8.92
C GLU A 23 -10.39 7.79 -9.54
N ARG A 24 -11.47 7.76 -8.74
CA ARG A 24 -12.77 7.27 -9.19
C ARG A 24 -13.26 8.02 -10.42
N TRP A 25 -13.33 9.35 -10.35
CA TRP A 25 -13.89 10.13 -11.44
C TRP A 25 -12.95 10.26 -12.62
N ALA A 26 -11.63 10.24 -12.39
CA ALA A 26 -10.64 10.19 -13.44
C ALA A 26 -10.76 8.88 -14.27
N TYR A 27 -10.98 7.74 -13.61
CA TYR A 27 -11.26 6.47 -14.28
C TYR A 27 -12.55 6.52 -15.10
N TRP A 28 -13.66 7.00 -14.51
CA TRP A 28 -14.92 7.09 -15.21
C TRP A 28 -14.87 8.09 -16.37
N GLN A 29 -14.10 9.16 -16.27
CA GLN A 29 -13.84 10.09 -17.36
C GLN A 29 -13.19 9.36 -18.54
N ALA A 30 -12.13 8.60 -18.29
CA ALA A 30 -11.47 7.79 -19.32
C ALA A 30 -12.45 6.79 -19.97
N ARG A 31 -13.26 6.13 -19.13
CA ARG A 31 -14.22 5.12 -19.56
C ARG A 31 -15.33 5.69 -20.45
N ILE A 32 -15.88 6.83 -20.07
CA ILE A 32 -16.95 7.53 -20.83
C ILE A 32 -16.41 7.98 -22.18
N VAL A 33 -15.21 8.61 -22.21
CA VAL A 33 -14.56 9.10 -23.43
C VAL A 33 -14.25 7.93 -24.38
N GLU A 34 -13.79 6.81 -23.86
CA GLU A 34 -13.57 5.56 -24.62
C GLU A 34 -14.88 5.05 -25.25
N GLN A 35 -15.95 4.93 -24.45
CA GLN A 35 -17.22 4.37 -24.92
C GLN A 35 -17.91 5.24 -25.96
N LEU A 36 -17.80 6.56 -25.86
CA LEU A 36 -18.31 7.52 -26.82
C LEU A 36 -17.40 7.70 -28.04
N LYS A 37 -16.25 6.99 -28.07
CA LYS A 37 -15.24 7.10 -29.14
C LYS A 37 -14.75 8.54 -29.35
N ILE A 38 -14.73 9.34 -28.30
CA ILE A 38 -14.18 10.69 -28.30
C ILE A 38 -12.65 10.56 -28.40
N LYS A 39 -12.06 11.20 -29.40
CA LYS A 39 -10.61 11.10 -29.64
C LYS A 39 -9.78 11.69 -28.51
N GLU A 40 -10.19 12.86 -28.03
CA GLU A 40 -9.48 13.61 -27.00
C GLU A 40 -10.46 14.40 -26.12
N LEU A 41 -10.15 14.49 -24.85
CA LEU A 41 -10.82 15.36 -23.89
C LEU A 41 -9.76 16.19 -23.16
N ASN A 42 -9.85 17.52 -23.26
CA ASN A 42 -8.85 18.43 -22.68
C ASN A 42 -7.40 18.11 -23.12
N GLY A 43 -7.20 17.76 -24.41
CA GLY A 43 -5.89 17.42 -24.96
C GLY A 43 -5.34 16.04 -24.55
N LYS A 44 -6.16 15.19 -23.92
CA LYS A 44 -5.78 13.82 -23.52
C LYS A 44 -6.62 12.79 -24.24
N THR A 45 -5.97 11.78 -24.79
CA THR A 45 -6.65 10.59 -25.34
C THR A 45 -7.22 9.73 -24.20
N PRO A 46 -8.18 8.82 -24.48
CA PRO A 46 -8.63 7.83 -23.49
C PRO A 46 -7.47 7.05 -22.84
N LYS A 47 -6.45 6.71 -23.62
CA LYS A 47 -5.26 6.02 -23.14
C LYS A 47 -4.46 6.85 -22.15
N ASP A 48 -4.28 8.16 -22.42
CA ASP A 48 -3.57 9.07 -21.49
C ASP A 48 -4.34 9.27 -20.19
N LEU A 49 -5.68 9.33 -20.27
CA LEU A 49 -6.54 9.42 -19.12
C LEU A 49 -6.41 8.17 -18.24
N TYR A 50 -6.48 6.96 -18.83
CA TYR A 50 -6.24 5.72 -18.08
C TYR A 50 -4.83 5.66 -17.52
N ALA A 51 -3.79 6.06 -18.27
CA ALA A 51 -2.40 6.03 -17.79
C ALA A 51 -2.21 6.91 -16.54
N THR A 52 -2.88 8.06 -16.48
CA THR A 52 -2.84 8.94 -15.31
C THR A 52 -3.40 8.22 -14.06
N VAL A 53 -4.48 7.45 -14.21
CA VAL A 53 -5.11 6.72 -13.09
C VAL A 53 -4.31 5.46 -12.75
N ALA A 54 -3.82 4.73 -13.73
CA ALA A 54 -3.03 3.50 -13.57
C ALA A 54 -1.74 3.72 -12.75
N ALA A 55 -1.23 4.95 -12.72
CA ALA A 55 -0.08 5.32 -11.89
C ALA A 55 -0.39 5.31 -10.37
N THR A 56 -1.64 5.16 -9.95
CA THR A 56 -2.05 5.18 -8.54
C THR A 56 -2.24 3.77 -7.98
N ARG A 57 -1.88 3.57 -6.70
CA ARG A 57 -2.16 2.33 -5.98
C ARG A 57 -3.57 2.37 -5.41
N SER A 58 -4.54 2.13 -6.26
CA SER A 58 -5.95 2.16 -5.91
C SER A 58 -6.76 1.17 -6.74
N PHE A 59 -7.98 0.88 -6.30
CA PHE A 59 -8.91 0.04 -7.06
C PHE A 59 -9.08 0.54 -8.50
N TYR A 60 -9.27 1.83 -8.69
CA TYR A 60 -9.41 2.42 -10.02
C TYR A 60 -8.11 2.45 -10.81
N GLY A 61 -6.96 2.57 -10.11
CA GLY A 61 -5.64 2.42 -10.71
C GLY A 61 -5.43 1.02 -11.30
N PHE A 62 -5.81 -0.02 -10.57
CA PHE A 62 -5.72 -1.40 -11.05
C PHE A 62 -6.66 -1.66 -12.23
N LEU A 63 -7.91 -1.17 -12.16
CA LEU A 63 -8.83 -1.26 -13.30
C LEU A 63 -8.31 -0.53 -14.55
N ALA A 64 -7.61 0.60 -14.37
CA ALA A 64 -7.01 1.34 -15.47
C ALA A 64 -5.81 0.58 -16.06
N SER A 65 -5.00 -0.05 -15.22
CA SER A 65 -3.89 -0.91 -15.65
C SER A 65 -4.39 -2.12 -16.46
N ASP A 66 -5.47 -2.78 -16.02
CA ASP A 66 -6.12 -3.86 -16.78
C ASP A 66 -6.58 -3.38 -18.15
N LYS A 67 -7.14 -2.17 -18.22
CA LYS A 67 -7.56 -1.55 -19.49
C LYS A 67 -6.41 -1.30 -20.45
N LEU A 68 -5.24 -0.97 -19.92
CA LEU A 68 -4.04 -0.67 -20.70
C LEU A 68 -3.21 -1.93 -21.00
N GLY A 69 -3.46 -3.05 -20.32
CA GLY A 69 -2.64 -4.26 -20.39
C GLY A 69 -1.24 -4.04 -19.83
N ILE A 70 -1.10 -3.25 -18.76
CA ILE A 70 0.17 -2.97 -18.09
C ILE A 70 0.16 -3.47 -16.64
N ASP A 71 1.35 -3.61 -16.05
CA ASP A 71 1.51 -4.01 -14.66
C ASP A 71 0.93 -2.97 -13.69
N TYR A 72 0.46 -3.44 -12.53
CA TYR A 72 -0.06 -2.58 -11.47
C TYR A 72 1.03 -1.73 -10.84
N SER A 73 0.74 -0.45 -10.65
CA SER A 73 1.60 0.43 -9.85
C SER A 73 1.38 0.15 -8.36
N LEU A 74 2.25 -0.67 -7.77
CA LEU A 74 2.20 -0.98 -6.34
C LEU A 74 2.81 0.12 -5.47
N LEU A 75 3.63 1.01 -6.06
CA LEU A 75 4.28 2.13 -5.37
C LEU A 75 5.01 1.68 -4.09
N ASP A 76 5.78 0.58 -4.18
CA ASP A 76 6.63 0.16 -3.07
C ASP A 76 7.78 1.15 -2.90
N LYS A 77 7.76 1.90 -1.81
CA LYS A 77 8.75 2.95 -1.50
C LYS A 77 9.19 2.80 -0.05
N PRO A 78 10.16 1.92 0.24
CA PRO A 78 10.68 1.78 1.58
C PRO A 78 11.16 3.13 2.13
N LEU A 79 10.79 3.45 3.38
CA LEU A 79 11.19 4.69 4.03
C LEU A 79 12.71 4.68 4.24
N PRO A 80 13.45 5.69 3.77
CA PRO A 80 14.88 5.79 4.05
C PRO A 80 15.09 6.08 5.54
N ILE A 81 15.69 5.14 6.27
CA ILE A 81 15.97 5.25 7.70
C ILE A 81 17.50 5.21 7.89
N SER A 82 18.01 6.13 8.69
CA SER A 82 19.45 6.19 8.97
C SER A 82 19.92 4.97 9.76
N LYS A 83 21.20 4.63 9.60
CA LYS A 83 21.81 3.55 10.38
C LYS A 83 21.78 3.84 11.89
N GLU A 84 21.92 5.11 12.24
CA GLU A 84 21.87 5.59 13.62
C GLU A 84 20.49 5.38 14.23
N THR A 85 19.41 5.71 13.51
CA THR A 85 18.03 5.44 13.94
C THR A 85 17.80 3.95 14.10
N MET A 86 18.22 3.14 13.12
CA MET A 86 18.10 1.69 13.22
C MET A 86 18.85 1.15 14.45
N ALA A 87 20.09 1.53 14.69
CA ALA A 87 20.87 1.09 15.84
C ALA A 87 20.25 1.53 17.17
N ARG A 88 19.70 2.74 17.24
CA ARG A 88 19.05 3.25 18.44
C ARG A 88 17.78 2.46 18.78
N ILE A 89 16.96 2.15 17.80
CA ILE A 89 15.74 1.34 18.00
C ILE A 89 16.11 -0.10 18.36
N GLU A 90 17.14 -0.68 17.75
CA GLU A 90 17.63 -2.01 18.11
C GLU A 90 18.13 -2.07 19.57
N ALA A 91 18.77 -1.00 20.04
CA ALA A 91 19.27 -0.88 21.41
C ALA A 91 18.20 -0.45 22.44
N GLU A 92 16.97 -0.09 21.99
CA GLU A 92 15.90 0.34 22.89
C GLU A 92 15.53 -0.80 23.86
N PRO A 93 15.66 -0.57 25.19
CA PRO A 93 15.48 -1.64 26.18
C PRO A 93 14.11 -2.35 26.10
N GLY A 94 13.04 -1.61 25.77
CA GLY A 94 11.72 -2.19 25.62
C GLY A 94 11.60 -3.09 24.38
N ILE A 95 12.26 -2.71 23.29
CA ILE A 95 12.34 -3.53 22.05
C ILE A 95 13.10 -4.83 22.36
N GLN A 96 14.21 -4.75 23.09
CA GLN A 96 15.00 -5.93 23.47
C GLN A 96 14.21 -6.86 24.40
N ARG A 97 13.54 -6.33 25.44
CA ARG A 97 12.70 -7.16 26.32
C ARG A 97 11.54 -7.83 25.58
N ALA A 98 10.90 -7.10 24.67
CA ALA A 98 9.84 -7.66 23.83
C ALA A 98 10.37 -8.82 22.96
N ARG A 99 11.58 -8.67 22.41
CA ARG A 99 12.25 -9.73 21.65
C ARG A 99 12.52 -10.96 22.51
N GLU A 100 13.05 -10.79 23.72
CA GLU A 100 13.32 -11.91 24.62
C GLU A 100 12.02 -12.67 24.98
N PHE A 101 10.94 -11.97 25.33
CA PHE A 101 9.64 -12.60 25.52
C PHE A 101 9.14 -13.35 24.29
N TYR A 102 9.33 -12.76 23.09
CA TYR A 102 8.94 -13.41 21.84
C TYR A 102 9.72 -14.71 21.62
N LEU A 103 11.05 -14.72 21.84
CA LEU A 103 11.90 -15.90 21.69
C LEU A 103 11.57 -17.00 22.71
N LEU A 104 11.10 -16.63 23.91
CA LEU A 104 10.63 -17.57 24.94
C LEU A 104 9.20 -18.10 24.65
N GLY A 105 8.52 -17.62 23.61
CA GLY A 105 7.15 -18.00 23.31
C GLY A 105 6.10 -17.28 24.16
N GLU A 106 6.49 -16.33 25.01
CA GLU A 106 5.64 -15.53 25.88
C GLU A 106 4.95 -14.39 25.11
N LEU A 107 4.14 -14.76 24.11
CA LEU A 107 3.60 -13.84 23.12
C LEU A 107 2.76 -12.69 23.72
N ALA A 108 2.03 -12.95 24.80
CA ALA A 108 1.21 -11.93 25.46
C ALA A 108 2.09 -10.86 26.12
N SER A 109 3.17 -11.28 26.80
CA SER A 109 4.14 -10.39 27.43
C SER A 109 4.93 -9.63 26.39
N ALA A 110 5.38 -10.31 25.34
CA ALA A 110 6.05 -9.72 24.19
C ALA A 110 5.21 -8.59 23.55
N SER A 111 3.94 -8.86 23.27
CA SER A 111 3.05 -7.87 22.62
C SER A 111 2.77 -6.67 23.53
N ARG A 112 2.61 -6.87 24.83
CA ARG A 112 2.42 -5.75 25.77
C ARG A 112 3.64 -4.85 25.84
N GLU A 113 4.83 -5.44 26.00
CA GLU A 113 6.09 -4.70 26.08
C GLU A 113 6.39 -3.95 24.77
N TRP A 114 6.14 -4.62 23.65
CA TRP A 114 6.27 -4.03 22.32
C TRP A 114 5.38 -2.80 22.15
N SER A 115 4.06 -2.95 22.39
CA SER A 115 3.10 -1.86 22.24
C SER A 115 3.38 -0.71 23.22
N PHE A 116 3.77 -1.04 24.45
CA PHE A 116 4.16 -0.03 25.43
C PHE A 116 5.35 0.80 24.95
N THR A 117 6.32 0.17 24.28
CA THR A 117 7.51 0.83 23.79
C THR A 117 7.22 1.60 22.51
N THR A 118 6.60 0.95 21.50
CA THR A 118 6.37 1.58 20.19
C THR A 118 5.42 2.76 20.24
N ASN A 119 4.40 2.74 21.13
CA ASN A 119 3.50 3.88 21.34
C ASN A 119 4.18 5.13 21.92
N ARG A 120 5.44 5.02 22.34
CA ARG A 120 6.24 6.14 22.85
C ARG A 120 7.31 6.61 21.87
N LEU A 121 7.46 5.91 20.76
CA LEU A 121 8.40 6.35 19.72
C LEU A 121 7.90 7.66 19.10
N PRO A 122 8.76 8.68 19.02
CA PRO A 122 8.34 10.03 18.68
C PRO A 122 8.09 10.27 17.19
N SER A 123 8.48 9.33 16.32
CA SER A 123 8.40 9.53 14.87
C SER A 123 7.97 8.29 14.08
N THR A 124 7.38 8.54 12.92
CA THR A 124 7.07 7.51 11.91
C THR A 124 8.31 6.68 11.55
N GLU A 125 9.48 7.34 11.39
CA GLU A 125 10.74 6.65 11.06
C GLU A 125 11.13 5.61 12.10
N GLU A 126 10.97 5.93 13.36
CA GLU A 126 11.28 5.01 14.48
C GLU A 126 10.30 3.86 14.56
N MET A 127 9.02 4.13 14.34
CA MET A 127 7.99 3.08 14.29
C MET A 127 8.22 2.13 13.10
N VAL A 128 8.57 2.67 11.94
CA VAL A 128 8.93 1.86 10.75
C VAL A 128 10.20 1.06 11.04
N ALA A 129 11.21 1.63 11.71
CA ALA A 129 12.40 0.89 12.13
C ALA A 129 12.06 -0.28 13.05
N ALA A 130 11.23 -0.05 14.07
CA ALA A 130 10.75 -1.10 14.96
C ALA A 130 10.00 -2.20 14.18
N SER A 131 9.09 -1.81 13.29
CA SER A 131 8.34 -2.74 12.44
C SER A 131 9.27 -3.66 11.64
N ARG A 132 10.35 -3.12 11.05
CA ARG A 132 11.37 -3.91 10.32
C ARG A 132 12.11 -4.90 11.21
N PHE A 133 12.33 -4.59 12.49
CA PHE A 133 12.92 -5.55 13.43
C PHE A 133 11.96 -6.70 13.70
N ALA A 134 10.69 -6.43 13.96
CA ALA A 134 9.69 -7.48 14.16
C ALA A 134 9.59 -8.40 12.92
N ASP A 135 9.60 -7.82 11.71
CA ASP A 135 9.62 -8.56 10.45
C ASP A 135 10.85 -9.48 10.33
N ARG A 136 12.06 -8.95 10.59
CA ARG A 136 13.32 -9.73 10.57
C ARG A 136 13.31 -10.90 11.57
N TRP A 137 12.60 -10.77 12.70
CA TRP A 137 12.47 -11.83 13.69
C TRP A 137 11.39 -12.87 13.31
N GLY A 138 10.67 -12.66 12.22
CA GLY A 138 9.54 -13.50 11.81
C GLY A 138 8.25 -13.21 12.61
N TRP A 139 8.23 -12.13 13.38
CA TRP A 139 7.05 -11.71 14.13
C TRP A 139 6.12 -10.85 13.28
N TYR A 140 5.68 -11.43 12.16
CA TYR A 140 4.95 -10.74 11.10
C TYR A 140 3.70 -10.01 11.56
N ARG A 141 2.92 -10.63 12.46
CA ARG A 141 1.73 -9.97 13.01
C ARG A 141 2.06 -8.63 13.65
N GLN A 142 3.12 -8.59 14.45
CA GLN A 142 3.52 -7.37 15.16
C GLN A 142 4.15 -6.35 14.20
N ALA A 143 4.90 -6.83 13.20
CA ALA A 143 5.45 -5.98 12.15
C ALA A 143 4.34 -5.25 11.39
N ILE A 144 3.34 -5.98 10.91
CA ILE A 144 2.18 -5.43 10.18
C ILE A 144 1.43 -4.42 11.05
N GLN A 145 1.14 -4.74 12.30
CA GLN A 145 0.42 -3.85 13.21
C GLN A 145 1.20 -2.55 13.45
N THR A 146 2.50 -2.65 13.75
CA THR A 146 3.34 -1.47 13.99
C THR A 146 3.50 -0.63 12.73
N MET A 147 3.58 -1.25 11.56
CA MET A 147 3.60 -0.54 10.29
C MET A 147 2.28 0.19 10.03
N GLN A 148 1.15 -0.39 10.39
CA GLN A 148 -0.16 0.27 10.30
C GLN A 148 -0.24 1.47 11.24
N ASP A 149 0.23 1.31 12.49
CA ASP A 149 0.21 2.35 13.52
C ASP A 149 1.16 3.52 13.17
N SER A 150 2.19 3.27 12.37
CA SER A 150 3.10 4.31 11.86
C SER A 150 2.48 5.22 10.81
N GLU A 151 1.32 4.84 10.26
CA GLU A 151 0.64 5.49 9.14
C GLU A 151 1.49 5.58 7.84
N TYR A 152 2.62 4.85 7.76
CA TYR A 152 3.42 4.75 6.55
C TYR A 152 2.94 3.62 5.65
N TRP A 153 2.37 3.97 4.50
CA TRP A 153 1.63 3.03 3.65
C TRP A 153 2.42 2.41 2.52
N ASP A 154 3.61 2.93 2.20
CA ASP A 154 4.32 2.60 0.97
C ASP A 154 5.42 1.53 1.12
N GLU A 155 5.60 0.93 2.28
CA GLU A 155 6.54 -0.17 2.50
C GLU A 155 5.80 -1.51 2.46
N LEU A 156 5.64 -2.04 1.25
CA LEU A 156 4.77 -3.20 1.01
C LEU A 156 5.36 -4.49 1.52
N SER A 157 6.68 -4.64 1.51
CA SER A 157 7.38 -5.85 1.96
C SER A 157 7.06 -6.20 3.42
N VAL A 158 6.98 -5.21 4.30
CA VAL A 158 6.64 -5.40 5.72
C VAL A 158 5.13 -5.49 5.94
N ARG A 159 4.34 -4.77 5.16
CA ARG A 159 2.87 -4.79 5.27
C ARG A 159 2.23 -6.06 4.73
N PHE A 160 2.85 -6.67 3.73
CA PHE A 160 2.37 -7.87 3.06
C PHE A 160 3.50 -8.91 2.98
N PRO A 161 4.03 -9.38 4.11
CA PRO A 161 5.10 -10.37 4.11
C PRO A 161 4.64 -11.67 3.48
N ILE A 162 5.53 -12.33 2.73
CA ILE A 162 5.27 -13.62 2.09
C ILE A 162 6.21 -14.67 2.70
N PRO A 163 6.06 -15.03 3.99
CA PRO A 163 7.02 -15.86 4.72
C PRO A 163 7.14 -17.29 4.18
N PHE A 164 6.11 -17.79 3.50
CA PHE A 164 6.06 -19.17 3.02
C PHE A 164 6.16 -19.30 1.51
N GLN A 165 6.70 -18.29 0.82
CA GLN A 165 6.76 -18.24 -0.64
C GLN A 165 7.40 -19.49 -1.26
N GLU A 166 8.52 -19.96 -0.71
CA GLU A 166 9.21 -21.13 -1.24
C GLU A 166 8.41 -22.43 -1.00
N HIS A 167 7.72 -22.54 0.13
CA HIS A 167 6.84 -23.70 0.40
C HIS A 167 5.63 -23.72 -0.55
N VAL A 168 5.02 -22.57 -0.78
CA VAL A 168 3.90 -22.44 -1.73
C VAL A 168 4.37 -22.78 -3.14
N LYS A 169 5.50 -22.24 -3.59
CA LYS A 169 6.08 -22.54 -4.91
C LYS A 169 6.43 -24.04 -5.06
N ALA A 170 6.94 -24.67 -4.00
CA ALA A 170 7.24 -26.10 -4.02
C ALA A 170 5.96 -26.94 -4.14
N ALA A 171 4.91 -26.59 -3.40
CA ALA A 171 3.63 -27.29 -3.46
C ALA A 171 2.94 -27.15 -4.83
N THR A 172 2.98 -25.95 -5.44
CA THR A 172 2.38 -25.73 -6.78
C THR A 172 3.14 -26.42 -7.92
N ARG A 173 4.40 -26.81 -7.73
CA ARG A 173 5.14 -27.60 -8.74
C ARG A 173 4.83 -29.10 -8.70
N GLN A 174 4.14 -29.56 -7.65
CA GLN A 174 3.79 -30.99 -7.47
C GLN A 174 2.36 -31.28 -7.97
N THR A 175 1.62 -30.29 -8.39
CA THR A 175 0.28 -30.38 -9.00
C THR A 175 0.37 -30.11 -10.50
#